data_8b5ae1550f44c3558d8e75c0c6d1786c
#
_entry.id   8b5ae1550f44c3558d8e75c0c6d1786c
#
_cell.length_a   1.000
_cell.length_b   1.000
_cell.length_c   1.000
_cell.angle_alpha   90.00
_cell.angle_beta   90.00
_cell.angle_gamma   90.00
#
_symmetry.space_group_name_H-M   'P 1'
#
loop_
_entity.id
_entity.type
_entity.pdbx_description
1 polymer ?
#
loop_
_entity_poly.entity_id
_entity_poly.type
_entity_poly.pdbx_seq_one_letter_code
_entity_poly.pdbx_strand_id
1 'polypeptide(L)'
;HVGSLLQIMCLRLLQKHGHRPIVLLGGGTTRIGDPSGKDKTRIILSEDEIEKNINNIEKILKTFLDDKDPKTKPIFVNNYTWLKNLNYINFLRDIGKHFTINKMLSFDSVKTRLEREQSLSYMEFNYMILQAYDFLELNKTKGCMLQIGGSDQWGNIVNGVDLIKRHSNNHVYGLTTPLITLASGAKMGKTESGAVWLDKKFLSPYDYWQFWRNID
;
A
#
# COMPACT_ATOMS: atom_id res chain seq x y z
N HIS A 1 6.31 3.98 -10.47
CA HIS A 1 6.95 5.27 -10.75
C HIS A 1 7.77 5.73 -9.55
N VAL A 2 8.56 6.82 -9.71
CA VAL A 2 9.48 7.31 -8.65
C VAL A 2 8.78 7.64 -7.33
N GLY A 3 7.51 8.00 -7.31
CA GLY A 3 6.75 8.22 -6.08
C GLY A 3 6.69 6.99 -5.14
N SER A 4 6.89 5.78 -5.68
CA SER A 4 6.98 4.54 -4.89
C SER A 4 8.41 4.16 -4.52
N LEU A 5 9.41 4.87 -5.06
CA LEU A 5 10.82 4.49 -4.91
C LEU A 5 11.29 4.58 -3.47
N LEU A 6 10.82 5.58 -2.70
CA LEU A 6 11.21 5.74 -1.30
C LEU A 6 10.87 4.50 -0.46
N GLN A 7 9.63 3.98 -0.58
CA GLN A 7 9.22 2.76 0.12
C GLN A 7 10.02 1.54 -0.32
N ILE A 8 10.31 1.44 -1.62
CA ILE A 8 11.16 0.36 -2.15
C ILE A 8 12.57 0.44 -1.57
N MET A 9 13.13 1.66 -1.47
CA MET A 9 14.46 1.86 -0.89
C MET A 9 14.49 1.63 0.62
N CYS A 10 13.41 1.96 1.34
CA CYS A 10 13.25 1.60 2.74
C CYS A 10 13.25 0.07 2.93
N LEU A 11 12.50 -0.68 2.13
CA LEU A 11 12.53 -2.14 2.16
C LEU A 11 13.93 -2.69 1.87
N ARG A 12 14.62 -2.15 0.85
CA ARG A 12 15.99 -2.54 0.51
C ARG A 12 16.97 -2.24 1.64
N LEU A 13 16.83 -1.08 2.29
CA LEU A 13 17.69 -0.71 3.43
C LEU A 13 17.48 -1.66 4.60
N LEU A 14 16.23 -1.94 4.97
CA LEU A 14 15.90 -2.92 6.00
C LEU A 14 16.47 -4.31 5.65
N GLN A 15 16.35 -4.73 4.38
CA GLN A 15 16.91 -5.99 3.92
C GLN A 15 18.44 -6.06 4.10
N LYS A 16 19.16 -4.98 3.78
CA LYS A 16 20.61 -4.89 3.99
C LYS A 16 21.02 -5.00 5.47
N HIS A 17 20.11 -4.65 6.37
CA HIS A 17 20.29 -4.76 7.81
C HIS A 17 19.74 -6.07 8.41
N GLY A 18 19.51 -7.09 7.58
CA GLY A 18 19.13 -8.43 8.03
C GLY A 18 17.63 -8.66 8.20
N HIS A 19 16.78 -7.69 7.85
CA HIS A 19 15.34 -7.88 7.87
C HIS A 19 14.83 -8.53 6.59
N ARG A 20 13.76 -9.29 6.68
CA ARG A 20 13.12 -9.95 5.54
C ARG A 20 11.93 -9.15 5.03
N PRO A 21 12.02 -8.51 3.85
CA PRO A 21 10.92 -7.76 3.27
C PRO A 21 9.73 -8.66 2.89
N ILE A 22 8.52 -8.20 3.18
CA ILE A 22 7.29 -8.78 2.65
C ILE A 22 6.68 -7.75 1.70
N VAL A 23 6.54 -8.13 0.45
CA VAL A 23 5.90 -7.32 -0.59
C VAL A 23 4.48 -7.82 -0.78
N LEU A 24 3.52 -7.03 -0.32
CA LEU A 24 2.10 -7.31 -0.50
C LEU A 24 1.60 -6.72 -1.82
N LEU A 25 1.15 -7.58 -2.71
CA LEU A 25 0.51 -7.21 -3.96
C LEU A 25 -1.01 -7.17 -3.77
N GLY A 26 -1.60 -6.02 -4.06
CA GLY A 26 -2.98 -5.71 -3.74
C GLY A 26 -4.00 -6.30 -4.73
N GLY A 27 -3.91 -7.58 -5.10
CA GLY A 27 -4.86 -8.20 -6.04
C GLY A 27 -6.31 -8.17 -5.56
N GLY A 28 -6.56 -8.38 -4.27
CA GLY A 28 -7.89 -8.26 -3.69
C GLY A 28 -8.32 -6.83 -3.48
N THR A 29 -7.46 -6.02 -2.88
CA THR A 29 -7.79 -4.62 -2.55
C THR A 29 -7.88 -3.71 -3.77
N THR A 30 -7.23 -4.03 -4.89
CA THR A 30 -7.40 -3.29 -6.15
C THR A 30 -8.83 -3.37 -6.70
N ARG A 31 -9.56 -4.45 -6.40
CA ARG A 31 -10.98 -4.62 -6.78
C ARG A 31 -11.91 -3.67 -6.02
N ILE A 32 -11.46 -3.16 -4.89
CA ILE A 32 -12.18 -2.22 -4.03
C ILE A 32 -11.74 -0.77 -4.33
N GLY A 33 -10.45 -0.52 -4.36
CA GLY A 33 -9.84 0.79 -4.60
C GLY A 33 -9.61 1.59 -3.32
N ASP A 34 -8.34 1.99 -3.10
CA ASP A 34 -7.95 2.84 -1.97
C ASP A 34 -8.46 4.28 -2.17
N PRO A 35 -9.27 4.84 -1.27
CA PRO A 35 -9.74 6.22 -1.34
C PRO A 35 -8.65 7.23 -0.94
N SER A 36 -7.56 6.80 -0.29
CA SER A 36 -6.54 7.69 0.27
C SER A 36 -5.92 8.59 -0.79
N GLY A 37 -5.95 9.91 -0.56
CA GLY A 37 -5.37 10.90 -1.45
C GLY A 37 -6.01 11.02 -2.83
N LYS A 38 -7.29 10.62 -2.96
CA LYS A 38 -8.09 10.69 -4.19
C LYS A 38 -9.41 11.41 -3.97
N ASP A 39 -9.78 12.24 -4.94
CA ASP A 39 -11.04 13.00 -4.94
C ASP A 39 -12.16 12.32 -5.76
N LYS A 40 -11.82 11.28 -6.54
CA LYS A 40 -12.76 10.57 -7.41
C LYS A 40 -12.76 9.08 -7.14
N THR A 41 -13.92 8.44 -7.30
CA THR A 41 -14.09 6.99 -7.25
C THR A 41 -13.15 6.30 -8.25
N ARG A 42 -12.54 5.19 -7.85
CA ARG A 42 -11.63 4.40 -8.68
C ARG A 42 -12.37 3.72 -9.82
N ILE A 43 -11.71 3.66 -10.98
CA ILE A 43 -12.17 2.84 -12.09
C ILE A 43 -11.98 1.37 -11.69
N ILE A 44 -13.01 0.56 -11.89
CA ILE A 44 -12.95 -0.88 -11.67
C ILE A 44 -12.21 -1.49 -12.85
N LEU A 45 -11.07 -2.12 -12.58
CA LEU A 45 -10.26 -2.82 -13.58
C LEU A 45 -10.79 -4.23 -13.82
N SER A 46 -10.56 -4.77 -15.02
CA SER A 46 -10.81 -6.19 -15.32
C SER A 46 -9.82 -7.10 -14.57
N GLU A 47 -10.18 -8.37 -14.40
CA GLU A 47 -9.32 -9.38 -13.77
C GLU A 47 -7.95 -9.49 -14.46
N ASP A 48 -7.94 -9.52 -15.80
CA ASP A 48 -6.74 -9.63 -16.62
C ASP A 48 -5.82 -8.41 -16.44
N GLU A 49 -6.39 -7.21 -16.35
CA GLU A 49 -5.63 -5.98 -16.09
C GLU A 49 -5.02 -5.98 -14.70
N ILE A 50 -5.77 -6.44 -13.70
CA ILE A 50 -5.27 -6.57 -12.32
C ILE A 50 -4.09 -7.54 -12.28
N GLU A 51 -4.21 -8.72 -12.89
CA GLU A 51 -3.16 -9.73 -12.92
C GLU A 51 -1.91 -9.23 -13.68
N LYS A 52 -2.10 -8.60 -14.82
CA LYS A 52 -1.02 -7.98 -15.58
C LYS A 52 -0.28 -6.91 -14.76
N ASN A 53 -1.02 -6.07 -14.03
CA ASN A 53 -0.43 -5.03 -13.18
C ASN A 53 0.36 -5.65 -12.01
N ILE A 54 -0.18 -6.67 -11.34
CA ILE A 54 0.51 -7.42 -10.29
C ILE A 54 1.83 -7.97 -10.79
N ASN A 55 1.82 -8.69 -11.92
CA ASN A 55 3.01 -9.29 -12.50
C ASN A 55 4.07 -8.24 -12.88
N ASN A 56 3.66 -7.09 -13.41
CA ASN A 56 4.57 -6.02 -13.77
C ASN A 56 5.19 -5.34 -12.53
N ILE A 57 4.39 -5.08 -11.49
CA ILE A 57 4.86 -4.49 -10.23
C ILE A 57 5.85 -5.45 -9.55
N GLU A 58 5.53 -6.74 -9.49
CA GLU A 58 6.40 -7.76 -8.92
C GLU A 58 7.76 -7.81 -9.63
N LYS A 59 7.76 -7.80 -10.98
CA LYS A 59 9.00 -7.77 -11.77
C LYS A 59 9.88 -6.57 -11.42
N ILE A 60 9.28 -5.39 -11.32
CA ILE A 60 10.00 -4.16 -10.96
C ILE A 60 10.60 -4.29 -9.56
N LEU A 61 9.82 -4.72 -8.56
CA LEU A 61 10.29 -4.85 -7.18
C LEU A 61 11.44 -5.86 -7.04
N LYS A 62 11.40 -6.95 -7.80
CA LYS A 62 12.49 -7.93 -7.89
C LYS A 62 13.81 -7.35 -8.41
N THR A 63 13.81 -6.24 -9.13
CA THR A 63 15.07 -5.57 -9.56
C THR A 63 15.73 -4.78 -8.44
N PHE A 64 14.99 -4.42 -7.39
CA PHE A 64 15.49 -3.62 -6.28
C PHE A 64 15.85 -4.44 -5.04
N LEU A 65 15.17 -5.57 -4.83
CA LEU A 65 15.36 -6.41 -3.65
C LEU A 65 16.25 -7.61 -3.97
N ASP A 66 17.21 -7.89 -3.08
CA ASP A 66 18.14 -9.00 -3.24
C ASP A 66 17.49 -10.33 -2.85
N ASP A 67 17.63 -11.36 -3.68
CA ASP A 67 17.08 -12.70 -3.45
C ASP A 67 18.15 -13.78 -3.16
N LYS A 68 19.42 -13.38 -3.04
CA LYS A 68 20.57 -14.29 -2.88
C LYS A 68 20.67 -14.90 -1.50
N ASP A 69 20.40 -14.11 -0.46
CA ASP A 69 20.45 -14.60 0.93
C ASP A 69 19.09 -15.18 1.33
N PRO A 70 19.01 -16.49 1.63
CA PRO A 70 17.76 -17.14 2.05
C PRO A 70 17.11 -16.52 3.30
N LYS A 71 17.91 -15.90 4.19
CA LYS A 71 17.40 -15.29 5.43
C LYS A 71 16.66 -14.00 5.15
N THR A 72 17.14 -13.21 4.22
CA THR A 72 16.60 -11.88 3.87
C THR A 72 15.87 -11.86 2.54
N LYS A 73 15.79 -13.00 1.83
CA LYS A 73 15.07 -13.13 0.57
C LYS A 73 13.65 -12.61 0.70
N PRO A 74 13.20 -11.67 -0.16
CA PRO A 74 11.88 -11.07 -0.06
C PRO A 74 10.76 -12.10 -0.27
N ILE A 75 9.66 -11.92 0.45
CA ILE A 75 8.44 -12.71 0.29
C ILE A 75 7.45 -11.88 -0.53
N PHE A 76 6.99 -12.41 -1.66
CA PHE A 76 5.92 -11.80 -2.44
C PHE A 76 4.61 -12.53 -2.15
N VAL A 77 3.58 -11.78 -1.81
CA VAL A 77 2.24 -12.31 -1.51
C VAL A 77 1.17 -11.48 -2.20
N ASN A 78 0.06 -12.13 -2.55
CA ASN A 78 -1.10 -11.48 -3.13
C ASN A 78 -2.28 -11.60 -2.16
N ASN A 79 -2.83 -10.49 -1.70
CA ASN A 79 -3.92 -10.50 -0.73
C ASN A 79 -5.23 -11.10 -1.26
N TYR A 80 -5.39 -11.27 -2.56
CA TYR A 80 -6.53 -11.96 -3.13
C TYR A 80 -6.61 -13.42 -2.66
N THR A 81 -5.48 -14.05 -2.32
CA THR A 81 -5.45 -15.45 -1.85
C THR A 81 -6.26 -15.67 -0.59
N TRP A 82 -6.31 -14.70 0.32
CA TRP A 82 -7.14 -14.78 1.54
C TRP A 82 -8.43 -13.97 1.44
N LEU A 83 -8.42 -12.80 0.79
CA LEU A 83 -9.62 -11.95 0.72
C LEU A 83 -10.77 -12.59 -0.06
N LYS A 84 -10.49 -13.35 -1.13
CA LYS A 84 -11.52 -14.01 -1.94
C LYS A 84 -12.35 -15.07 -1.19
N ASN A 85 -11.81 -15.61 -0.10
CA ASN A 85 -12.44 -16.68 0.66
C ASN A 85 -13.13 -16.16 1.93
N LEU A 86 -13.17 -14.85 2.16
CA LEU A 86 -13.81 -14.28 3.34
C LEU A 86 -15.33 -14.46 3.25
N ASN A 87 -15.89 -15.09 4.27
CA ASN A 87 -17.34 -15.05 4.48
C ASN A 87 -17.71 -13.69 5.10
N TYR A 88 -18.60 -12.96 4.46
CA TYR A 88 -18.96 -11.60 4.87
C TYR A 88 -19.48 -11.51 6.30
N ILE A 89 -20.38 -12.39 6.70
CA ILE A 89 -20.97 -12.38 8.05
C ILE A 89 -19.92 -12.70 9.11
N ASN A 90 -19.09 -13.71 8.88
CA ASN A 90 -18.00 -14.05 9.79
C ASN A 90 -16.98 -12.91 9.88
N PHE A 91 -16.64 -12.27 8.77
CA PHE A 91 -15.73 -11.13 8.73
C PHE A 91 -16.28 -9.95 9.53
N LEU A 92 -17.54 -9.59 9.38
CA LEU A 92 -18.16 -8.53 10.19
C LEU A 92 -18.15 -8.87 11.68
N ARG A 93 -18.51 -10.12 12.04
CA ARG A 93 -18.55 -10.55 13.45
C ARG A 93 -17.16 -10.57 14.10
N ASP A 94 -16.16 -11.11 13.40
CA ASP A 94 -14.86 -11.42 14.00
C ASP A 94 -13.87 -10.26 13.85
N ILE A 95 -13.95 -9.49 12.77
CA ILE A 95 -13.07 -8.38 12.44
C ILE A 95 -13.79 -7.04 12.58
N GLY A 96 -14.98 -6.89 12.01
CA GLY A 96 -15.73 -5.64 12.01
C GLY A 96 -16.02 -5.09 13.41
N LYS A 97 -16.26 -5.95 14.40
CA LYS A 97 -16.46 -5.55 15.82
C LYS A 97 -15.31 -4.74 16.44
N HIS A 98 -14.10 -4.81 15.85
CA HIS A 98 -12.95 -4.06 16.34
C HIS A 98 -12.86 -2.63 15.80
N PHE A 99 -13.73 -2.26 14.86
CA PHE A 99 -13.79 -0.94 14.24
C PHE A 99 -15.03 -0.18 14.72
N THR A 100 -14.85 1.10 15.02
CA THR A 100 -15.97 1.99 15.35
C THR A 100 -16.14 3.03 14.25
N ILE A 101 -17.38 3.28 13.86
CA ILE A 101 -17.71 4.27 12.81
C ILE A 101 -17.10 5.64 13.16
N ASN A 102 -17.23 6.10 14.41
CA ASN A 102 -16.68 7.39 14.83
C ASN A 102 -15.19 7.51 14.58
N LYS A 103 -14.41 6.45 14.86
CA LYS A 103 -12.97 6.43 14.59
C LYS A 103 -12.69 6.40 13.08
N MET A 104 -13.43 5.61 12.31
CA MET A 104 -13.27 5.53 10.87
C MET A 104 -13.56 6.87 10.19
N LEU A 105 -14.56 7.63 10.68
CA LEU A 105 -14.89 8.96 10.17
C LEU A 105 -13.83 10.03 10.51
N SER A 106 -13.00 9.81 11.53
CA SER A 106 -11.97 10.77 11.95
C SER A 106 -10.70 10.75 11.12
N PHE A 107 -10.49 9.75 10.25
CA PHE A 107 -9.32 9.68 9.39
C PHE A 107 -9.38 10.71 8.27
N ASP A 108 -8.25 11.37 7.97
CA ASP A 108 -8.16 12.46 7.00
C ASP A 108 -8.69 12.05 5.61
N SER A 109 -8.46 10.81 5.19
CA SER A 109 -8.96 10.29 3.91
C SER A 109 -10.48 10.26 3.79
N VAL A 110 -11.17 10.10 4.93
CA VAL A 110 -12.64 10.11 5.02
C VAL A 110 -13.15 11.53 5.31
N LYS A 111 -12.61 12.14 6.37
CA LYS A 111 -12.99 13.46 6.86
C LYS A 111 -12.95 14.51 5.76
N THR A 112 -11.84 14.60 5.02
CA THR A 112 -11.69 15.58 3.92
C THR A 112 -12.73 15.40 2.83
N ARG A 113 -13.10 14.17 2.48
CA ARG A 113 -14.15 13.91 1.47
C ARG A 113 -15.53 14.30 1.95
N LEU A 114 -15.86 14.02 3.22
CA LEU A 114 -17.13 14.42 3.82
C LEU A 114 -17.22 15.95 3.94
N GLU A 115 -16.18 16.63 4.38
CA GLU A 115 -16.14 18.09 4.47
C GLU A 115 -16.27 18.80 3.11
N ARG A 116 -15.82 18.14 2.02
CA ARG A 116 -15.97 18.63 0.65
C ARG A 116 -17.25 18.14 -0.04
N GLU A 117 -18.14 17.49 0.68
CA GLU A 117 -19.38 16.90 0.16
C GLU A 117 -19.14 15.95 -1.04
N GLN A 118 -17.94 15.32 -1.08
CA GLN A 118 -17.58 14.37 -2.11
C GLN A 118 -18.11 12.98 -1.78
N SER A 119 -18.62 12.29 -2.80
CA SER A 119 -19.12 10.92 -2.65
C SER A 119 -18.03 9.98 -2.14
N LEU A 120 -18.35 9.21 -1.11
CA LEU A 120 -17.56 8.12 -0.58
C LEU A 120 -18.45 6.87 -0.53
N SER A 121 -18.18 5.89 -1.38
CA SER A 121 -18.96 4.67 -1.40
C SER A 121 -18.70 3.82 -0.15
N TYR A 122 -19.67 2.98 0.22
CA TYR A 122 -19.51 1.99 1.29
C TYR A 122 -18.31 1.07 1.03
N MET A 123 -18.10 0.68 -0.22
CA MET A 123 -16.96 -0.13 -0.65
C MET A 123 -15.63 0.56 -0.34
N GLU A 124 -15.45 1.83 -0.75
CA GLU A 124 -14.23 2.60 -0.47
C GLU A 124 -14.04 2.84 1.04
N PHE A 125 -15.14 3.10 1.77
CA PHE A 125 -15.08 3.28 3.22
C PHE A 125 -14.58 2.03 3.96
N ASN A 126 -14.89 0.83 3.46
CA ASN A 126 -14.40 -0.42 4.03
C ASN A 126 -12.95 -0.74 3.67
N TYR A 127 -12.32 -0.01 2.75
CA TYR A 127 -10.93 -0.30 2.32
C TYR A 127 -9.96 -0.37 3.51
N MET A 128 -10.05 0.57 4.45
CA MET A 128 -9.18 0.60 5.63
C MET A 128 -9.27 -0.67 6.49
N ILE A 129 -10.43 -1.32 6.54
CA ILE A 129 -10.62 -2.58 7.26
C ILE A 129 -9.91 -3.72 6.54
N LEU A 130 -9.96 -3.75 5.20
CA LEU A 130 -9.31 -4.77 4.39
C LEU A 130 -7.79 -4.68 4.50
N GLN A 131 -7.21 -3.48 4.45
CA GLN A 131 -5.77 -3.29 4.64
C GLN A 131 -5.34 -3.64 6.07
N ALA A 132 -6.15 -3.32 7.08
CA ALA A 132 -5.90 -3.72 8.46
C ALA A 132 -5.92 -5.26 8.61
N TYR A 133 -6.85 -5.93 7.93
CA TYR A 133 -6.92 -7.37 7.89
C TYR A 133 -5.72 -8.01 7.17
N ASP A 134 -5.23 -7.40 6.09
CA ASP A 134 -4.00 -7.84 5.42
C ASP A 134 -2.81 -7.84 6.39
N PHE A 135 -2.67 -6.80 7.21
CA PHE A 135 -1.59 -6.77 8.20
C PHE A 135 -1.76 -7.84 9.28
N LEU A 136 -2.99 -8.08 9.76
CA LEU A 136 -3.29 -9.16 10.70
C LEU A 136 -2.95 -10.54 10.09
N GLU A 137 -3.33 -10.78 8.85
CA GLU A 137 -3.05 -12.04 8.15
C GLU A 137 -1.54 -12.26 7.96
N LEU A 138 -0.81 -11.21 7.58
CA LEU A 138 0.65 -11.25 7.47
C LEU A 138 1.34 -11.43 8.84
N ASN A 139 0.83 -10.82 9.89
CA ASN A 139 1.34 -11.06 11.24
C ASN A 139 1.15 -12.51 11.67
N LYS A 140 -0.05 -13.09 11.44
CA LYS A 140 -0.36 -14.48 11.78
C LYS A 140 0.44 -15.50 10.98
N THR A 141 0.57 -15.28 9.67
CA THR A 141 1.11 -16.32 8.75
C THR A 141 2.59 -16.15 8.43
N LYS A 142 3.13 -14.95 8.58
CA LYS A 142 4.50 -14.59 8.20
C LYS A 142 5.30 -13.93 9.33
N GLY A 143 4.71 -13.70 10.49
CA GLY A 143 5.35 -13.00 11.60
C GLY A 143 5.67 -11.52 11.27
N CYS A 144 4.89 -10.88 10.39
CA CYS A 144 5.10 -9.50 10.01
C CYS A 144 4.90 -8.58 11.21
N MET A 145 5.92 -7.80 11.58
CA MET A 145 5.92 -6.92 12.76
C MET A 145 5.86 -5.44 12.40
N LEU A 146 6.18 -5.06 11.16
CA LEU A 146 6.26 -3.66 10.73
C LEU A 146 5.56 -3.49 9.39
N GLN A 147 4.60 -2.55 9.31
CA GLN A 147 4.04 -2.08 8.05
C GLN A 147 4.60 -0.69 7.73
N ILE A 148 5.06 -0.49 6.50
CA ILE A 148 5.59 0.80 6.03
C ILE A 148 4.78 1.35 4.85
N GLY A 149 4.69 2.68 4.76
CA GLY A 149 3.99 3.35 3.66
C GLY A 149 4.31 4.84 3.58
N GLY A 150 3.68 5.53 2.65
CA GLY A 150 3.68 6.99 2.61
C GLY A 150 2.77 7.57 3.71
N SER A 151 2.92 8.86 4.01
CA SER A 151 2.11 9.54 5.02
C SER A 151 0.60 9.49 4.74
N ASP A 152 0.22 9.38 3.47
CA ASP A 152 -1.17 9.18 3.04
C ASP A 152 -1.76 7.81 3.45
N GLN A 153 -0.91 6.85 3.85
CA GLN A 153 -1.31 5.52 4.31
C GLN A 153 -1.42 5.41 5.84
N TRP A 154 -1.16 6.49 6.58
CA TRP A 154 -1.13 6.46 8.05
C TRP A 154 -2.42 5.87 8.65
N GLY A 155 -3.59 6.34 8.21
CA GLY A 155 -4.88 5.85 8.69
C GLY A 155 -5.07 4.34 8.46
N ASN A 156 -4.71 3.84 7.28
CA ASN A 156 -4.81 2.43 6.95
C ASN A 156 -3.85 1.58 7.82
N ILE A 157 -2.59 2.04 7.98
CA ILE A 157 -1.56 1.34 8.76
C ILE A 157 -1.94 1.27 10.24
N VAL A 158 -2.36 2.40 10.83
CA VAL A 158 -2.72 2.47 12.25
C VAL A 158 -3.94 1.58 12.58
N ASN A 159 -4.88 1.46 11.65
CA ASN A 159 -6.00 0.53 11.81
C ASN A 159 -5.53 -0.93 11.90
N GLY A 160 -4.49 -1.30 11.14
CA GLY A 160 -3.88 -2.63 11.22
C GLY A 160 -3.18 -2.87 12.55
N VAL A 161 -2.42 -1.89 13.05
CA VAL A 161 -1.77 -1.96 14.38
C VAL A 161 -2.81 -2.15 15.49
N ASP A 162 -3.88 -1.36 15.46
CA ASP A 162 -4.96 -1.44 16.44
C ASP A 162 -5.74 -2.75 16.38
N LEU A 163 -6.01 -3.23 15.15
CA LEU A 163 -6.69 -4.52 14.94
C LEU A 163 -5.87 -5.66 15.54
N ILE A 164 -4.58 -5.74 15.26
CA ILE A 164 -3.69 -6.80 15.76
C ILE A 164 -3.64 -6.77 17.28
N LYS A 165 -3.49 -5.58 17.87
CA LYS A 165 -3.51 -5.42 19.32
C LYS A 165 -4.80 -5.91 19.96
N ARG A 166 -5.96 -5.57 19.38
CA ARG A 166 -7.28 -5.96 19.92
C ARG A 166 -7.64 -7.41 19.66
N HIS A 167 -7.17 -7.97 18.56
CA HIS A 167 -7.51 -9.34 18.13
C HIS A 167 -6.62 -10.39 18.79
N SER A 168 -5.30 -10.15 18.88
CA SER A 168 -4.32 -11.15 19.31
C SER A 168 -3.38 -10.67 20.43
N ASN A 169 -3.55 -9.45 20.94
CA ASN A 169 -2.69 -8.81 21.92
C ASN A 169 -1.20 -8.75 21.53
N ASN A 170 -0.89 -8.89 20.24
CA ASN A 170 0.45 -8.72 19.70
C ASN A 170 0.81 -7.25 19.54
N HIS A 171 2.10 -6.93 19.73
CA HIS A 171 2.65 -5.62 19.44
C HIS A 171 3.28 -5.60 18.05
N VAL A 172 2.78 -4.73 17.20
CA VAL A 172 3.30 -4.47 15.85
C VAL A 172 3.44 -2.97 15.64
N TYR A 173 4.17 -2.58 14.60
CA TYR A 173 4.55 -1.19 14.37
C TYR A 173 4.12 -0.72 12.99
N GLY A 174 3.85 0.58 12.89
CA GLY A 174 3.64 1.30 11.63
C GLY A 174 4.71 2.36 11.46
N LEU A 175 5.21 2.51 10.25
CA LEU A 175 6.16 3.56 9.88
C LEU A 175 5.68 4.24 8.59
N THR A 176 5.58 5.56 8.61
CA THR A 176 5.30 6.32 7.40
C THR A 176 6.44 7.28 7.09
N THR A 177 6.66 7.51 5.80
CA THR A 177 7.57 8.53 5.30
C THR A 177 6.78 9.68 4.68
N PRO A 178 7.31 10.91 4.67
CA PRO A 178 6.74 11.98 3.87
C PRO A 178 6.59 11.55 2.40
N LEU A 179 5.59 12.08 1.71
CA LEU A 179 5.49 11.91 0.27
C LEU A 179 6.60 12.73 -0.40
N ILE A 180 7.23 12.15 -1.42
CA ILE A 180 8.22 12.88 -2.21
C ILE A 180 7.48 13.94 -3.03
N THR A 181 7.89 15.19 -2.89
CA THR A 181 7.36 16.34 -3.63
C THR A 181 8.45 17.05 -4.39
N LEU A 182 8.07 17.74 -5.45
CA LEU A 182 8.91 18.74 -6.13
C LEU A 182 8.99 20.00 -5.25
N ALA A 183 9.93 20.90 -5.55
CA ALA A 183 10.04 22.20 -4.87
C ALA A 183 8.73 23.01 -4.94
N SER A 184 7.94 22.85 -6.00
CA SER A 184 6.58 23.42 -6.14
C SER A 184 5.53 22.85 -5.17
N GLY A 185 5.85 21.81 -4.38
CA GLY A 185 4.90 21.08 -3.52
C GLY A 185 4.07 20.03 -4.26
N ALA A 186 4.17 19.91 -5.58
CA ALA A 186 3.50 18.87 -6.35
C ALA A 186 4.06 17.49 -6.02
N LYS A 187 3.22 16.45 -5.98
CA LYS A 187 3.67 15.07 -5.75
C LYS A 187 4.63 14.64 -6.85
N MET A 188 5.84 14.22 -6.46
CA MET A 188 6.83 13.70 -7.39
C MET A 188 6.35 12.40 -8.04
N GLY A 189 6.73 12.21 -9.32
CA GLY A 189 6.43 10.99 -10.06
C GLY A 189 5.27 11.12 -11.04
N LYS A 190 4.53 12.24 -11.02
CA LYS A 190 3.59 12.64 -12.08
C LYS A 190 4.01 14.00 -12.59
N THR A 191 4.37 14.07 -13.88
CA THR A 191 4.65 15.30 -14.61
C THR A 191 3.47 15.62 -15.53
N GLU A 192 3.44 16.81 -16.13
CA GLU A 192 2.45 17.14 -17.16
C GLU A 192 2.52 16.18 -18.35
N SER A 193 3.70 15.64 -18.64
CA SER A 193 3.98 14.66 -19.70
C SER A 193 3.77 13.19 -19.27
N GLY A 194 3.34 12.92 -18.03
CA GLY A 194 3.10 11.57 -17.53
C GLY A 194 3.85 11.23 -16.24
N ALA A 195 4.03 9.95 -15.95
CA ALA A 195 4.75 9.49 -14.77
C ALA A 195 6.22 9.19 -15.08
N VAL A 196 7.11 9.46 -14.11
CA VAL A 196 8.52 9.02 -14.16
C VAL A 196 8.58 7.55 -13.76
N TRP A 197 8.66 6.69 -14.75
CA TRP A 197 8.55 5.25 -14.57
C TRP A 197 9.85 4.60 -14.11
N LEU A 198 9.74 3.53 -13.31
CA LEU A 198 10.85 2.68 -12.90
C LEU A 198 11.13 1.54 -13.91
N ASP A 199 10.24 1.34 -14.86
CA ASP A 199 10.38 0.34 -15.91
C ASP A 199 10.98 1.00 -17.17
N LYS A 200 12.12 0.47 -17.63
CA LYS A 200 12.82 0.93 -18.85
C LYS A 200 12.00 0.84 -20.14
N LYS A 201 10.88 0.10 -20.13
CA LYS A 201 9.96 0.03 -21.27
C LYS A 201 9.12 1.30 -21.43
N PHE A 202 8.90 2.03 -20.31
CA PHE A 202 8.08 3.25 -20.30
C PHE A 202 8.91 4.52 -20.17
N LEU A 203 10.14 4.42 -19.63
CA LEU A 203 11.09 5.52 -19.56
C LEU A 203 12.50 4.98 -19.74
N SER A 204 13.26 5.55 -20.67
CA SER A 204 14.63 5.10 -20.92
C SER A 204 15.53 5.31 -19.69
N PRO A 205 16.59 4.50 -19.49
CA PRO A 205 17.57 4.74 -18.42
C PRO A 205 18.23 6.11 -18.50
N TYR A 206 18.41 6.65 -19.70
CA TYR A 206 18.95 8.00 -19.90
C TYR A 206 18.01 9.08 -19.40
N ASP A 207 16.71 9.02 -19.78
CA ASP A 207 15.70 9.98 -19.34
C ASP A 207 15.44 9.88 -17.83
N TYR A 208 15.48 8.67 -17.28
CA TYR A 208 15.41 8.43 -15.84
C TYR A 208 16.58 9.07 -15.10
N TRP A 209 17.80 8.94 -15.63
CA TRP A 209 18.99 9.60 -15.08
C TRP A 209 18.91 11.12 -15.23
N GLN A 210 18.47 11.65 -16.38
CA GLN A 210 18.25 13.07 -16.59
C GLN A 210 17.23 13.67 -15.63
N PHE A 211 16.16 12.93 -15.31
CA PHE A 211 15.20 13.37 -14.30
C PHE A 211 15.88 13.62 -12.94
N TRP A 212 16.68 12.68 -12.45
CA TRP A 212 17.37 12.81 -11.17
C TRP A 212 18.46 13.90 -11.19
N ARG A 213 19.12 14.07 -12.32
CA ARG A 213 20.15 15.10 -12.48
C ARG A 213 19.60 16.51 -12.46
N ASN A 214 18.36 16.72 -12.91
CA ASN A 214 17.73 18.04 -13.06
C ASN A 214 16.63 18.29 -12.02
N ILE A 215 16.66 17.56 -10.92
CA ILE A 215 15.74 17.77 -9.81
C ILE A 215 16.28 18.91 -8.92
N ASP A 216 15.36 19.79 -8.48
CA ASP A 216 15.67 20.91 -7.60
C ASP A 216 16.00 20.46 -6.17
#